data_4ef763645c7326e19daa535cdc156171
#
_entry.id   4ef763645c7326e19daa535cdc156171
#
_cell.length_a   1.000
_cell.length_b   1.000
_cell.length_c   1.000
_cell.angle_alpha   90.00
_cell.angle_beta   90.00
_cell.angle_gamma   90.00
#
_symmetry.space_group_name_H-M   'P 1'
#
loop_
_entity.id
_entity.type
_entity.pdbx_description
1 polymer ?
#
loop_
_entity_poly.entity_id
_entity_poly.type
_entity_poly.pdbx_seq_one_letter_code
_entity_poly.pdbx_strand_id
1 'polypeptide(L)'
;MRERTVTVVGGGLAGCEAAWQLAAANVSVRLVEMRPAVSTPAHRTGDLAELVCSNSLRSDNPSNAVGLLKREMEAMGSLIIAAARAAALPAGDALAVDRELFAAAVRDAIAGQPLIEVVREEVRALPGGPAVVATGPLTSETLHGALVALLGEGSLSFFDAIAPVVAADSLDMGTLFAASRYGKGGGDDYLNAPLDRERYLAFVAALLAAEKVPEKEFERDVPYFEGCLPVEVMAERGPDTLRYGPMKPVGLPDPRTGRVPYAVVQLRRDDLAAAHWNLVGFQTRMTFGAQQRVFRLIPGLERARFVRLGMIHRNTFICAPAHLDRQLRLNARPAVRLAGQITGVEGYVESAATGLLAGLSLAAELGGTELPPPPTWTAHGGLVRHLTERPAHRFQPANAAWGQMTDPLVELPREKSARRAAAAAVALDSIRAWRATLPWPVPAPAFPGHGA
;
A
#
# COMPACT_ATOMS: atom_id res chain seq x y z
N MET A 1 33.08 11.57 18.07
CA MET A 1 32.28 10.48 17.45
C MET A 1 32.25 10.76 15.97
N ARG A 2 32.70 9.84 15.09
CA ARG A 2 32.48 10.00 13.63
C ARG A 2 30.97 9.96 13.42
N GLU A 3 30.41 11.00 12.78
CA GLU A 3 29.03 11.01 12.30
C GLU A 3 28.79 9.76 11.44
N ARG A 4 28.07 8.78 12.00
CA ARG A 4 27.71 7.58 11.25
C ARG A 4 26.50 7.92 10.41
N THR A 5 26.72 8.26 9.15
CA THR A 5 25.64 8.44 8.20
C THR A 5 25.04 7.09 7.81
N VAL A 6 23.73 6.94 7.94
CA VAL A 6 22.96 5.77 7.51
C VAL A 6 22.53 5.94 6.06
N THR A 7 22.73 4.92 5.24
CA THR A 7 22.20 4.91 3.88
C THR A 7 20.80 4.27 3.86
N VAL A 8 19.81 5.02 3.38
CA VAL A 8 18.47 4.50 3.08
C VAL A 8 18.32 4.42 1.56
N VAL A 9 18.10 3.23 1.03
CA VAL A 9 17.99 2.97 -0.41
C VAL A 9 16.53 2.82 -0.80
N GLY A 10 16.06 3.72 -1.67
CA GLY A 10 14.68 3.83 -2.14
C GLY A 10 13.90 4.93 -1.43
N GLY A 11 13.44 5.92 -2.20
CA GLY A 11 12.65 7.08 -1.75
C GLY A 11 11.14 6.83 -1.80
N GLY A 12 10.69 5.57 -1.70
CA GLY A 12 9.27 5.20 -1.56
C GLY A 12 8.76 5.40 -0.13
N LEU A 13 7.52 4.91 0.14
CA LEU A 13 6.89 5.07 1.46
C LEU A 13 7.75 4.53 2.61
N ALA A 14 8.29 3.32 2.45
CA ALA A 14 9.10 2.68 3.49
C ALA A 14 10.43 3.41 3.74
N GLY A 15 11.09 3.87 2.68
CA GLY A 15 12.37 4.56 2.81
C GLY A 15 12.21 5.97 3.38
N CYS A 16 11.20 6.73 2.96
CA CYS A 16 10.90 8.03 3.55
C CYS A 16 10.54 7.92 5.03
N GLU A 17 9.75 6.91 5.40
CA GLU A 17 9.41 6.64 6.80
C GLU A 17 10.64 6.26 7.63
N ALA A 18 11.50 5.37 7.12
CA ALA A 18 12.74 4.99 7.80
C ALA A 18 13.69 6.17 7.99
N ALA A 19 13.87 6.98 6.94
CA ALA A 19 14.71 8.18 7.00
C ALA A 19 14.20 9.18 8.04
N TRP A 20 12.88 9.38 8.11
CA TRP A 20 12.23 10.25 9.07
C TRP A 20 12.47 9.81 10.51
N GLN A 21 12.29 8.52 10.80
CA GLN A 21 12.49 7.97 12.15
C GLN A 21 13.97 8.01 12.59
N LEU A 22 14.90 7.75 11.66
CA LEU A 22 16.35 7.88 11.91
C LEU A 22 16.72 9.33 12.24
N ALA A 23 16.25 10.29 11.46
CA ALA A 23 16.52 11.69 11.67
C ALA A 23 15.92 12.21 13.00
N ALA A 24 14.73 11.73 13.40
CA ALA A 24 14.13 12.02 14.69
C ALA A 24 14.97 11.50 15.87
N ALA A 25 15.74 10.43 15.67
CA ALA A 25 16.71 9.91 16.62
C ALA A 25 18.10 10.59 16.51
N ASN A 26 18.19 11.73 15.84
CA ASN A 26 19.42 12.49 15.61
C ASN A 26 20.50 11.70 14.86
N VAL A 27 20.11 10.88 13.89
CA VAL A 27 20.99 10.14 12.99
C VAL A 27 21.02 10.80 11.63
N SER A 28 22.21 11.09 11.09
CA SER A 28 22.38 11.61 9.72
C SER A 28 22.02 10.53 8.69
N VAL A 29 21.22 10.88 7.69
CA VAL A 29 20.68 9.96 6.68
C VAL A 29 21.02 10.42 5.28
N ARG A 30 21.50 9.50 4.46
CA ARG A 30 21.60 9.63 3.01
C ARG A 30 20.47 8.80 2.37
N LEU A 31 19.40 9.46 1.96
CA LEU A 31 18.27 8.85 1.28
C LEU A 31 18.55 8.82 -0.23
N VAL A 32 18.76 7.62 -0.76
CA VAL A 32 19.14 7.43 -2.17
C VAL A 32 17.94 6.95 -2.97
N GLU A 33 17.53 7.75 -3.97
CA GLU A 33 16.42 7.44 -4.87
C GLU A 33 16.90 7.48 -6.33
N MET A 34 16.63 6.43 -7.10
CA MET A 34 17.10 6.33 -8.48
C MET A 34 16.37 7.24 -9.46
N ARG A 35 15.12 7.66 -9.14
CA ARG A 35 14.34 8.54 -10.01
C ARG A 35 14.73 10.01 -9.80
N PRO A 36 14.69 10.84 -10.82
CA PRO A 36 14.23 10.57 -12.19
C PRO A 36 15.28 9.96 -13.13
N ALA A 37 16.53 9.76 -12.69
CA ALA A 37 17.62 9.28 -13.56
C ALA A 37 17.34 7.88 -14.12
N VAL A 38 16.80 6.98 -13.28
CA VAL A 38 16.36 5.65 -13.67
C VAL A 38 14.88 5.51 -13.28
N SER A 39 14.02 5.33 -14.27
CA SER A 39 12.57 5.17 -14.08
C SER A 39 12.16 3.70 -14.07
N THR A 40 11.02 3.41 -13.47
CA THR A 40 10.35 2.11 -13.53
C THR A 40 9.06 2.21 -14.35
N PRO A 41 8.51 1.11 -14.87
CA PRO A 41 7.26 1.14 -15.63
C PRO A 41 6.05 1.69 -14.85
N ALA A 42 6.04 1.58 -13.51
CA ALA A 42 4.91 2.00 -12.68
C ALA A 42 4.96 3.48 -12.28
N HIS A 43 6.15 4.03 -12.08
CA HIS A 43 6.32 5.42 -11.66
C HIS A 43 6.18 6.39 -12.83
N ARG A 44 5.64 7.58 -12.56
CA ARG A 44 5.43 8.64 -13.54
C ARG A 44 6.19 9.91 -13.23
N THR A 45 6.59 10.08 -11.98
CA THR A 45 7.27 11.27 -11.48
C THR A 45 8.60 10.92 -10.85
N GLY A 46 9.41 11.93 -10.53
CA GLY A 46 10.58 11.79 -9.67
C GLY A 46 10.29 12.03 -8.19
N ASP A 47 9.03 12.20 -7.81
CA ASP A 47 8.64 12.51 -6.44
C ASP A 47 8.89 11.35 -5.48
N LEU A 48 9.19 11.70 -4.22
CA LEU A 48 9.27 10.74 -3.14
C LEU A 48 7.86 10.21 -2.80
N ALA A 49 7.80 8.99 -2.27
CA ALA A 49 6.57 8.34 -1.83
C ALA A 49 5.43 8.32 -2.87
N GLU A 50 5.73 8.28 -4.18
CA GLU A 50 4.73 8.20 -5.24
C GLU A 50 3.85 6.95 -5.08
N LEU A 51 2.51 7.16 -5.08
CA LEU A 51 1.53 6.08 -5.02
C LEU A 51 1.24 5.54 -6.43
N VAL A 52 1.80 4.41 -6.78
CA VAL A 52 1.79 3.86 -8.14
C VAL A 52 0.51 3.11 -8.52
N CYS A 53 -0.11 2.39 -7.60
CA CYS A 53 -1.26 1.51 -7.87
C CYS A 53 -2.60 2.23 -7.61
N SER A 54 -2.88 2.53 -6.37
CA SER A 54 -4.13 3.13 -5.89
C SER A 54 -3.82 4.42 -5.12
N ASN A 55 -4.81 5.29 -4.94
CA ASN A 55 -4.71 6.42 -4.03
C ASN A 55 -5.28 6.11 -2.64
N SER A 56 -5.60 4.86 -2.36
CA SER A 56 -6.19 4.43 -1.09
C SER A 56 -5.19 3.71 -0.20
N LEU A 57 -5.16 4.12 1.06
CA LEU A 57 -4.48 3.43 2.14
C LEU A 57 -5.44 2.45 2.87
N ARG A 58 -6.52 2.05 2.20
CA ARG A 58 -7.54 1.11 2.67
C ARG A 58 -8.30 1.60 3.92
N SER A 59 -9.04 0.69 4.59
CA SER A 59 -9.93 1.03 5.71
C SER A 59 -9.21 1.79 6.82
N ASP A 60 -9.83 2.87 7.30
CA ASP A 60 -9.36 3.67 8.43
C ASP A 60 -9.97 3.27 9.78
N ASN A 61 -10.91 2.33 9.76
CA ASN A 61 -11.56 1.83 10.96
C ASN A 61 -10.60 0.95 11.77
N PRO A 62 -10.30 1.27 13.04
CA PRO A 62 -9.37 0.51 13.89
C PRO A 62 -9.85 -0.92 14.22
N SER A 63 -11.13 -1.23 13.99
CA SER A 63 -11.62 -2.63 14.07
C SER A 63 -11.10 -3.51 12.92
N ASN A 64 -10.50 -2.92 11.89
CA ASN A 64 -9.76 -3.62 10.85
C ASN A 64 -8.25 -3.55 11.14
N ALA A 65 -7.52 -4.61 10.85
CA ALA A 65 -6.09 -4.69 11.17
C ALA A 65 -5.27 -3.54 10.55
N VAL A 66 -5.57 -3.16 9.29
CA VAL A 66 -4.89 -2.03 8.64
C VAL A 66 -5.28 -0.67 9.23
N GLY A 67 -6.50 -0.52 9.76
CA GLY A 67 -6.92 0.68 10.49
C GLY A 67 -6.20 0.78 11.83
N LEU A 68 -6.08 -0.33 12.56
CA LEU A 68 -5.27 -0.40 13.77
C LEU A 68 -3.81 -0.07 13.49
N LEU A 69 -3.21 -0.67 12.44
CA LEU A 69 -1.83 -0.39 12.05
C LEU A 69 -1.58 1.11 11.82
N LYS A 70 -2.52 1.82 11.17
CA LYS A 70 -2.43 3.27 11.00
C LYS A 70 -2.43 4.02 12.33
N ARG A 71 -3.31 3.64 13.28
CA ARG A 71 -3.35 4.27 14.62
C ARG A 71 -2.05 4.01 15.41
N GLU A 72 -1.48 2.82 15.26
CA GLU A 72 -0.18 2.50 15.86
C GLU A 72 0.93 3.35 15.23
N MET A 73 0.95 3.51 13.90
CA MET A 73 1.91 4.39 13.21
C MET A 73 1.76 5.85 13.61
N GLU A 74 0.52 6.36 13.74
CA GLU A 74 0.24 7.71 14.25
C GLU A 74 0.83 7.91 15.67
N ALA A 75 0.62 6.94 16.55
CA ALA A 75 1.17 6.98 17.91
C ALA A 75 2.70 6.97 17.95
N MET A 76 3.35 6.51 16.89
CA MET A 76 4.80 6.49 16.72
C MET A 76 5.34 7.66 15.90
N GLY A 77 4.50 8.60 15.47
CA GLY A 77 4.92 9.79 14.72
C GLY A 77 5.26 9.52 13.26
N SER A 78 4.49 8.67 12.61
CA SER A 78 4.67 8.34 11.19
C SER A 78 4.53 9.56 10.28
N LEU A 79 5.55 9.82 9.46
CA LEU A 79 5.51 10.81 8.39
C LEU A 79 4.42 10.47 7.37
N ILE A 80 4.39 9.20 6.93
CA ILE A 80 3.51 8.74 5.86
C ILE A 80 2.03 8.86 6.25
N ILE A 81 1.67 8.49 7.47
CA ILE A 81 0.27 8.60 7.90
C ILE A 81 -0.11 10.07 8.14
N ALA A 82 0.79 10.89 8.68
CA ALA A 82 0.53 12.32 8.86
C ALA A 82 0.32 13.04 7.51
N ALA A 83 1.17 12.77 6.50
CA ALA A 83 1.00 13.28 5.14
C ALA A 83 -0.31 12.79 4.50
N ALA A 84 -0.67 11.52 4.74
CA ALA A 84 -1.93 10.97 4.24
C ALA A 84 -3.16 11.65 4.87
N ARG A 85 -3.11 12.02 6.15
CA ARG A 85 -4.18 12.81 6.80
C ARG A 85 -4.29 14.20 6.20
N ALA A 86 -3.16 14.85 5.94
CA ALA A 86 -3.15 16.19 5.35
C ALA A 86 -3.69 16.22 3.91
N ALA A 87 -3.53 15.13 3.15
CA ALA A 87 -3.98 15.00 1.76
C ALA A 87 -5.26 14.17 1.61
N ALA A 88 -6.03 13.96 2.69
CA ALA A 88 -7.16 13.04 2.70
C ALA A 88 -8.31 13.49 1.78
N LEU A 89 -8.94 12.52 1.13
CA LEU A 89 -10.12 12.65 0.28
C LEU A 89 -11.32 11.94 0.90
N PRO A 90 -12.56 12.39 0.66
CA PRO A 90 -13.76 11.63 1.01
C PRO A 90 -13.77 10.27 0.32
N ALA A 91 -13.81 9.18 1.11
CA ALA A 91 -13.78 7.80 0.61
C ALA A 91 -14.43 6.80 1.58
N GLY A 92 -15.53 7.16 2.21
CA GLY A 92 -16.26 6.31 3.16
C GLY A 92 -15.39 5.92 4.36
N ASP A 93 -15.21 4.61 4.59
CA ASP A 93 -14.33 4.07 5.65
C ASP A 93 -12.84 4.00 5.24
N ALA A 94 -12.49 4.38 4.02
CA ALA A 94 -11.11 4.29 3.56
C ALA A 94 -10.37 5.64 3.75
N LEU A 95 -9.09 5.58 4.07
CA LEU A 95 -8.21 6.72 3.93
C LEU A 95 -7.71 6.75 2.48
N ALA A 96 -8.33 7.58 1.65
CA ALA A 96 -7.85 7.89 0.30
C ALA A 96 -7.18 9.27 0.31
N VAL A 97 -6.27 9.50 -0.61
CA VAL A 97 -5.50 10.74 -0.66
C VAL A 97 -5.44 11.31 -2.08
N ASP A 98 -5.32 12.62 -2.18
CA ASP A 98 -4.83 13.25 -3.37
C ASP A 98 -3.34 12.90 -3.54
N ARG A 99 -2.98 12.29 -4.67
CA ARG A 99 -1.63 11.73 -4.87
C ARG A 99 -0.56 12.82 -4.93
N GLU A 100 -0.86 13.93 -5.58
CA GLU A 100 0.10 15.02 -5.77
C GLU A 100 0.33 15.76 -4.45
N LEU A 101 -0.74 16.07 -3.71
CA LEU A 101 -0.65 16.69 -2.40
C LEU A 101 0.06 15.78 -1.39
N PHE A 102 -0.23 14.47 -1.42
CA PHE A 102 0.44 13.49 -0.56
C PHE A 102 1.95 13.42 -0.85
N ALA A 103 2.34 13.26 -2.12
CA ALA A 103 3.75 13.20 -2.51
C ALA A 103 4.48 14.52 -2.19
N ALA A 104 3.83 15.67 -2.42
CA ALA A 104 4.37 16.98 -2.07
C ALA A 104 4.60 17.11 -0.56
N ALA A 105 3.62 16.73 0.26
CA ALA A 105 3.75 16.78 1.72
C ALA A 105 4.94 15.94 2.21
N VAL A 106 5.11 14.71 1.71
CA VAL A 106 6.25 13.86 2.07
C VAL A 106 7.57 14.48 1.59
N ARG A 107 7.63 14.93 0.34
CA ARG A 107 8.82 15.56 -0.23
C ARG A 107 9.26 16.76 0.60
N ASP A 108 8.32 17.66 0.91
CA ASP A 108 8.61 18.91 1.60
C ASP A 108 9.04 18.66 3.06
N ALA A 109 8.44 17.69 3.74
CA ALA A 109 8.87 17.27 5.07
C ALA A 109 10.29 16.69 5.07
N ILE A 110 10.62 15.82 4.11
CA ILE A 110 11.97 15.26 3.96
C ILE A 110 12.98 16.36 3.63
N ALA A 111 12.65 17.26 2.71
CA ALA A 111 13.54 18.39 2.34
C ALA A 111 13.75 19.38 3.48
N GLY A 112 12.76 19.56 4.35
CA GLY A 112 12.84 20.40 5.55
C GLY A 112 13.62 19.77 6.71
N GLN A 113 14.00 18.49 6.64
CA GLN A 113 14.73 17.79 7.71
C GLN A 113 16.25 17.89 7.49
N PRO A 114 16.99 18.68 8.30
CA PRO A 114 18.40 18.98 8.04
C PRO A 114 19.34 17.76 8.12
N LEU A 115 18.89 16.66 8.75
CA LEU A 115 19.66 15.43 8.88
C LEU A 115 19.43 14.46 7.72
N ILE A 116 18.56 14.80 6.74
CA ILE A 116 18.28 13.95 5.59
C ILE A 116 18.83 14.59 4.32
N GLU A 117 19.84 13.99 3.72
CA GLU A 117 20.31 14.32 2.39
C GLU A 117 19.65 13.41 1.35
N VAL A 118 18.93 13.99 0.38
CA VAL A 118 18.35 13.23 -0.73
C VAL A 118 19.32 13.20 -1.89
N VAL A 119 19.74 11.99 -2.28
CA VAL A 119 20.66 11.75 -3.39
C VAL A 119 19.94 11.04 -4.52
N ARG A 120 20.07 11.57 -5.75
CA ARG A 120 19.40 11.03 -6.95
C ARG A 120 20.37 10.17 -7.76
N GLU A 121 20.48 8.90 -7.36
CA GLU A 121 21.35 7.93 -8.05
C GLU A 121 20.81 6.49 -7.89
N GLU A 122 21.20 5.61 -8.80
CA GLU A 122 20.93 4.17 -8.69
C GLU A 122 21.96 3.50 -7.78
N VAL A 123 21.51 2.83 -6.74
CA VAL A 123 22.35 1.95 -5.91
C VAL A 123 22.42 0.57 -6.57
N ARG A 124 23.62 0.16 -6.98
CA ARG A 124 23.87 -1.07 -7.72
C ARG A 124 24.37 -2.24 -6.89
N ALA A 125 24.76 -1.98 -5.66
CA ALA A 125 25.24 -2.99 -4.71
C ALA A 125 24.75 -2.66 -3.30
N LEU A 126 24.65 -3.68 -2.45
CA LEU A 126 24.25 -3.48 -1.07
C LEU A 126 25.25 -2.60 -0.32
N PRO A 127 24.79 -1.58 0.44
CA PRO A 127 25.68 -0.73 1.22
C PRO A 127 26.59 -1.51 2.16
N GLY A 128 27.83 -1.03 2.34
CA GLY A 128 28.82 -1.68 3.20
C GLY A 128 28.68 -1.40 4.70
N GLY A 129 27.94 -0.34 5.05
CA GLY A 129 27.70 0.12 6.42
C GLY A 129 26.25 -0.05 6.87
N PRO A 130 25.86 0.61 7.98
CA PRO A 130 24.49 0.61 8.46
C PRO A 130 23.55 1.16 7.40
N ALA A 131 22.53 0.38 7.03
CA ALA A 131 21.62 0.75 5.96
C ALA A 131 20.21 0.17 6.12
N VAL A 132 19.24 0.83 5.48
CA VAL A 132 17.89 0.30 5.23
C VAL A 132 17.68 0.22 3.71
N VAL A 133 17.41 -0.96 3.18
CA VAL A 133 17.05 -1.17 1.78
C VAL A 133 15.52 -1.26 1.69
N ALA A 134 14.91 -0.26 1.07
CA ALA A 134 13.47 -0.04 0.99
C ALA A 134 13.03 0.23 -0.46
N THR A 135 13.59 -0.52 -1.41
CA THR A 135 13.43 -0.32 -2.86
C THR A 135 12.08 -0.77 -3.40
N GLY A 136 11.23 -1.33 -2.52
CA GLY A 136 9.88 -1.76 -2.89
C GLY A 136 9.88 -2.94 -3.89
N PRO A 137 8.76 -3.11 -4.62
CA PRO A 137 8.57 -4.26 -5.50
C PRO A 137 9.32 -4.14 -6.83
N LEU A 138 9.73 -2.92 -7.21
CA LEU A 138 10.37 -2.60 -8.50
C LEU A 138 11.84 -2.24 -8.31
N THR A 139 12.55 -3.04 -7.52
CA THR A 139 14.01 -2.95 -7.33
C THR A 139 14.73 -3.04 -8.67
N SER A 140 15.76 -2.19 -8.89
CA SER A 140 16.54 -2.23 -10.14
C SER A 140 17.17 -3.61 -10.36
N GLU A 141 17.31 -4.01 -11.62
CA GLU A 141 17.85 -5.34 -11.98
C GLU A 141 19.24 -5.57 -11.36
N THR A 142 20.06 -4.52 -11.32
CA THR A 142 21.42 -4.61 -10.78
C THR A 142 21.41 -4.89 -9.27
N LEU A 143 20.62 -4.13 -8.49
CA LEU A 143 20.54 -4.34 -7.05
C LEU A 143 19.79 -5.64 -6.71
N HIS A 144 18.79 -6.01 -7.53
CA HIS A 144 18.12 -7.30 -7.43
C HIS A 144 19.11 -8.45 -7.61
N GLY A 145 19.98 -8.40 -8.63
CA GLY A 145 21.04 -9.39 -8.83
C GLY A 145 22.00 -9.49 -7.65
N ALA A 146 22.34 -8.35 -7.04
CA ALA A 146 23.19 -8.33 -5.84
C ALA A 146 22.50 -8.96 -4.61
N LEU A 147 21.19 -8.78 -4.45
CA LEU A 147 20.39 -9.43 -3.40
C LEU A 147 20.31 -10.95 -3.62
N VAL A 148 20.03 -11.38 -4.85
CA VAL A 148 19.99 -12.81 -5.22
C VAL A 148 21.32 -13.47 -4.96
N ALA A 149 22.43 -12.84 -5.35
CA ALA A 149 23.78 -13.37 -5.11
C ALA A 149 24.11 -13.51 -3.62
N LEU A 150 23.60 -12.59 -2.77
CA LEU A 150 23.82 -12.65 -1.32
C LEU A 150 22.93 -13.70 -0.63
N LEU A 151 21.68 -13.83 -1.05
CA LEU A 151 20.67 -14.63 -0.36
C LEU A 151 20.61 -16.09 -0.85
N GLY A 152 21.34 -16.44 -1.92
CA GLY A 152 21.22 -17.74 -2.58
C GLY A 152 20.01 -17.76 -3.52
N GLU A 153 19.19 -18.74 -3.52
CA GLU A 153 18.14 -18.92 -4.52
C GLU A 153 17.06 -17.83 -4.56
N GLY A 154 16.60 -17.65 -5.75
CA GLY A 154 15.43 -17.02 -6.31
C GLY A 154 14.57 -16.16 -5.40
N SER A 155 14.65 -14.82 -5.59
CA SER A 155 13.59 -13.92 -5.16
C SER A 155 12.26 -14.46 -5.67
N LEU A 156 11.30 -14.60 -4.76
CA LEU A 156 9.93 -14.92 -5.12
C LEU A 156 9.33 -13.72 -5.88
N SER A 157 8.44 -13.98 -6.79
CA SER A 157 7.77 -12.95 -7.57
C SER A 157 6.27 -13.20 -7.60
N PHE A 158 5.50 -12.14 -7.70
CA PHE A 158 4.07 -12.19 -7.98
C PHE A 158 3.68 -11.05 -8.91
N PHE A 159 2.53 -11.16 -9.56
CA PHE A 159 2.00 -10.08 -10.37
C PHE A 159 1.04 -9.22 -9.57
N ASP A 160 1.21 -7.91 -9.71
CA ASP A 160 0.28 -6.88 -9.28
C ASP A 160 -0.23 -6.11 -10.49
N ALA A 161 -1.45 -5.63 -10.43
CA ALA A 161 -2.09 -4.90 -11.50
C ALA A 161 -2.66 -3.57 -11.02
N ILE A 162 -2.61 -2.56 -11.89
CA ILE A 162 -3.11 -1.22 -11.62
C ILE A 162 -4.49 -1.04 -12.26
N ALA A 163 -5.40 -0.38 -11.56
CA ALA A 163 -6.71 0.00 -12.08
C ALA A 163 -6.66 1.30 -12.90
N PRO A 164 -7.52 1.46 -13.92
CA PRO A 164 -7.56 2.66 -14.74
C PRO A 164 -8.20 3.86 -14.00
N VAL A 165 -7.83 5.06 -14.47
CA VAL A 165 -8.36 6.34 -14.02
C VAL A 165 -8.98 7.08 -15.21
N VAL A 166 -10.17 7.65 -15.02
CA VAL A 166 -10.94 8.38 -16.03
C VAL A 166 -11.16 9.84 -15.63
N ALA A 167 -11.28 10.70 -16.62
CA ALA A 167 -11.56 12.12 -16.42
C ALA A 167 -13.06 12.36 -16.19
N ALA A 168 -13.39 13.18 -15.19
CA ALA A 168 -14.76 13.46 -14.77
C ALA A 168 -15.63 14.08 -15.89
N ASP A 169 -15.06 14.99 -16.67
CA ASP A 169 -15.74 15.68 -17.79
C ASP A 169 -16.14 14.76 -18.94
N SER A 170 -15.67 13.52 -18.93
CA SER A 170 -16.01 12.49 -19.92
C SER A 170 -17.03 11.47 -19.43
N LEU A 171 -17.53 11.61 -18.22
CA LEU A 171 -18.50 10.72 -17.59
C LEU A 171 -19.95 11.24 -17.81
N ASP A 172 -20.88 10.32 -18.06
CA ASP A 172 -22.30 10.67 -18.07
C ASP A 172 -22.86 10.65 -16.64
N MET A 173 -22.87 11.81 -16.01
CA MET A 173 -23.37 12.00 -14.64
C MET A 173 -24.88 11.75 -14.52
N GLY A 174 -25.65 11.76 -15.62
CA GLY A 174 -27.07 11.41 -15.65
C GLY A 174 -27.31 9.92 -15.45
N THR A 175 -26.36 9.09 -15.89
CA THR A 175 -26.39 7.62 -15.72
C THR A 175 -25.83 7.19 -14.38
N LEU A 176 -24.76 7.85 -13.92
CA LEU A 176 -24.11 7.56 -12.64
C LEU A 176 -24.93 8.10 -11.45
N PHE A 177 -24.74 7.52 -10.26
CA PHE A 177 -25.29 8.07 -9.03
C PHE A 177 -24.20 8.14 -7.94
N ALA A 178 -24.28 9.19 -7.11
CA ALA A 178 -23.38 9.36 -5.98
C ALA A 178 -23.94 8.61 -4.76
N ALA A 179 -23.15 7.70 -4.19
CA ALA A 179 -23.49 7.01 -2.93
C ALA A 179 -22.25 6.30 -2.36
N SER A 180 -22.17 6.28 -1.04
CA SER A 180 -21.23 5.41 -0.30
C SER A 180 -21.96 4.16 0.20
N ARG A 181 -21.27 3.02 0.18
CA ARG A 181 -21.84 1.74 0.62
C ARG A 181 -22.29 1.80 2.08
N TYR A 182 -23.56 1.51 2.32
CA TYR A 182 -24.23 1.63 3.62
C TYR A 182 -24.22 3.05 4.20
N GLY A 183 -24.14 4.08 3.35
CA GLY A 183 -24.12 5.48 3.78
C GLY A 183 -22.90 5.89 4.58
N LYS A 184 -21.78 5.17 4.45
CA LYS A 184 -20.55 5.45 5.18
C LYS A 184 -19.86 6.73 4.69
N GLY A 185 -19.09 7.38 5.56
CA GLY A 185 -18.41 8.66 5.25
C GLY A 185 -19.42 9.78 5.03
N GLY A 186 -19.23 10.58 3.99
CA GLY A 186 -20.18 11.64 3.58
C GLY A 186 -21.48 11.13 3.01
N GLY A 187 -21.61 9.84 2.73
CA GLY A 187 -22.79 9.23 2.13
C GLY A 187 -22.77 9.19 0.60
N ASP A 188 -22.01 10.06 -0.06
CA ASP A 188 -21.93 10.25 -1.51
C ASP A 188 -20.49 10.27 -2.07
N ASP A 189 -19.55 9.69 -1.35
CA ASP A 189 -18.11 9.77 -1.66
C ASP A 189 -17.70 9.05 -2.96
N TYR A 190 -18.55 8.18 -3.49
CA TYR A 190 -18.30 7.40 -4.71
C TYR A 190 -19.31 7.69 -5.79
N LEU A 191 -18.90 7.69 -7.05
CA LEU A 191 -19.79 7.52 -8.19
C LEU A 191 -20.02 6.03 -8.45
N ASN A 192 -21.25 5.68 -8.80
CA ASN A 192 -21.67 4.30 -8.99
C ASN A 192 -22.33 4.15 -10.36
N ALA A 193 -21.83 3.22 -11.17
CA ALA A 193 -22.39 2.85 -12.46
C ALA A 193 -23.29 1.61 -12.27
N PRO A 194 -24.61 1.73 -12.39
CA PRO A 194 -25.52 0.61 -12.23
C PRO A 194 -25.61 -0.24 -13.50
N LEU A 195 -25.54 -1.56 -13.36
CA LEU A 195 -25.77 -2.51 -14.44
C LEU A 195 -27.00 -3.35 -14.13
N ASP A 196 -27.87 -3.54 -15.13
CA ASP A 196 -28.84 -4.62 -15.15
C ASP A 196 -28.17 -5.96 -15.49
N ARG A 197 -28.94 -7.06 -15.50
CA ARG A 197 -28.41 -8.41 -15.73
C ARG A 197 -27.84 -8.55 -17.15
N GLU A 198 -28.51 -7.99 -18.15
CA GLU A 198 -28.13 -8.12 -19.56
C GLU A 198 -26.79 -7.41 -19.80
N ARG A 199 -26.67 -6.14 -19.39
CA ARG A 199 -25.43 -5.36 -19.49
C ARG A 199 -24.28 -5.98 -18.71
N TYR A 200 -24.55 -6.54 -17.53
CA TYR A 200 -23.55 -7.24 -16.74
C TYR A 200 -22.99 -8.45 -17.49
N LEU A 201 -23.88 -9.32 -18.03
CA LEU A 201 -23.44 -10.52 -18.77
C LEU A 201 -22.70 -10.15 -20.05
N ALA A 202 -23.14 -9.13 -20.78
CA ALA A 202 -22.44 -8.62 -21.94
C ALA A 202 -21.05 -8.06 -21.59
N PHE A 203 -20.94 -7.33 -20.46
CA PHE A 203 -19.66 -6.84 -19.96
C PHE A 203 -18.70 -7.99 -19.59
N VAL A 204 -19.18 -9.00 -18.84
CA VAL A 204 -18.37 -10.18 -18.47
C VAL A 204 -17.90 -10.93 -19.71
N ALA A 205 -18.78 -11.13 -20.71
CA ALA A 205 -18.41 -11.80 -21.97
C ALA A 205 -17.32 -11.02 -22.73
N ALA A 206 -17.46 -9.69 -22.82
CA ALA A 206 -16.46 -8.84 -23.47
C ALA A 206 -15.13 -8.84 -22.72
N LEU A 207 -15.16 -8.89 -21.39
CA LEU A 207 -13.99 -8.94 -20.53
C LEU A 207 -13.20 -10.25 -20.73
N LEU A 208 -13.90 -11.38 -20.80
CA LEU A 208 -13.29 -12.71 -21.03
C LEU A 208 -12.70 -12.84 -22.43
N ALA A 209 -13.33 -12.23 -23.45
CA ALA A 209 -12.89 -12.23 -24.83
C ALA A 209 -11.80 -11.17 -25.12
N ALA A 210 -11.47 -10.32 -24.15
CA ALA A 210 -10.55 -9.21 -24.36
C ALA A 210 -9.11 -9.67 -24.59
N GLU A 211 -8.40 -8.94 -25.45
CA GLU A 211 -6.97 -9.16 -25.67
C GLU A 211 -6.17 -8.81 -24.42
N LYS A 212 -5.35 -9.74 -23.97
CA LYS A 212 -4.47 -9.60 -22.79
C LYS A 212 -3.03 -9.38 -23.23
N VAL A 213 -2.26 -8.66 -22.42
CA VAL A 213 -0.81 -8.54 -22.61
C VAL A 213 -0.20 -9.94 -22.50
N PRO A 214 0.60 -10.41 -23.49
CA PRO A 214 1.22 -11.72 -23.47
C PRO A 214 2.11 -11.90 -22.23
N GLU A 215 2.01 -13.06 -21.59
CA GLU A 215 2.95 -13.47 -20.56
C GLU A 215 4.28 -13.86 -21.20
N LYS A 216 5.36 -13.39 -20.63
CA LYS A 216 6.69 -13.88 -21.00
C LYS A 216 6.85 -15.33 -20.49
N GLU A 217 7.66 -16.14 -21.17
CA GLU A 217 7.77 -17.57 -20.89
C GLU A 217 8.13 -17.89 -19.43
N PHE A 218 8.99 -17.05 -18.82
CA PHE A 218 9.40 -17.16 -17.41
C PHE A 218 8.36 -16.60 -16.40
N GLU A 219 7.24 -16.08 -16.88
CA GLU A 219 6.17 -15.45 -16.08
C GLU A 219 4.97 -16.38 -15.90
N ARG A 220 4.87 -17.48 -16.66
CA ARG A 220 3.69 -18.35 -16.70
C ARG A 220 3.33 -19.01 -15.37
N ASP A 221 4.34 -19.26 -14.53
CA ASP A 221 4.16 -19.92 -13.23
C ASP A 221 4.14 -18.94 -12.06
N VAL A 222 4.19 -17.61 -12.31
CA VAL A 222 4.17 -16.58 -11.28
C VAL A 222 2.73 -16.30 -10.85
N PRO A 223 2.36 -16.53 -9.57
CA PRO A 223 1.00 -16.30 -9.11
C PRO A 223 0.64 -14.82 -9.04
N TYR A 224 -0.65 -14.51 -9.23
CA TYR A 224 -1.18 -13.19 -8.88
C TYR A 224 -1.38 -13.08 -7.37
N PHE A 225 -1.18 -11.88 -6.84
CA PHE A 225 -1.60 -11.57 -5.48
C PHE A 225 -3.13 -11.51 -5.41
N GLU A 226 -3.76 -12.28 -4.52
CA GLU A 226 -5.23 -12.38 -4.42
C GLU A 226 -5.93 -11.02 -4.16
N GLY A 227 -5.27 -10.10 -3.47
CA GLY A 227 -5.80 -8.76 -3.19
C GLY A 227 -5.80 -7.80 -4.39
N CYS A 228 -5.04 -8.13 -5.45
CA CYS A 228 -4.87 -7.31 -6.67
C CYS A 228 -5.09 -8.12 -7.95
N LEU A 229 -5.95 -9.16 -7.87
CA LEU A 229 -6.31 -9.97 -9.03
C LEU A 229 -6.85 -9.12 -10.16
N PRO A 230 -6.38 -9.31 -11.41
CA PRO A 230 -6.99 -8.70 -12.57
C PRO A 230 -8.48 -9.04 -12.68
N VAL A 231 -9.30 -8.07 -13.08
CA VAL A 231 -10.75 -8.23 -13.13
C VAL A 231 -11.19 -9.35 -14.08
N GLU A 232 -10.46 -9.56 -15.18
CA GLU A 232 -10.68 -10.65 -16.11
C GLU A 232 -10.34 -12.02 -15.51
N VAL A 233 -9.31 -12.12 -14.66
CA VAL A 233 -8.96 -13.36 -13.95
C VAL A 233 -10.03 -13.69 -12.90
N MET A 234 -10.59 -12.67 -12.24
CA MET A 234 -11.75 -12.88 -11.38
C MET A 234 -12.96 -13.36 -12.16
N ALA A 235 -13.23 -12.81 -13.34
CA ALA A 235 -14.35 -13.23 -14.20
C ALA A 235 -14.22 -14.69 -14.68
N GLU A 236 -13.00 -15.17 -14.93
CA GLU A 236 -12.72 -16.58 -15.32
C GLU A 236 -13.14 -17.59 -14.24
N ARG A 237 -13.19 -17.16 -12.96
CA ARG A 237 -13.62 -18.03 -11.84
C ARG A 237 -15.13 -18.29 -11.80
N GLY A 238 -15.92 -17.60 -12.63
CA GLY A 238 -17.35 -17.84 -12.78
C GLY A 238 -18.14 -16.56 -13.06
N PRO A 239 -19.35 -16.70 -13.67
CA PRO A 239 -20.13 -15.57 -14.19
C PRO A 239 -20.61 -14.60 -13.12
N ASP A 240 -20.75 -15.03 -11.87
CA ASP A 240 -21.20 -14.19 -10.76
C ASP A 240 -20.06 -13.68 -9.86
N THR A 241 -18.81 -14.11 -10.10
CA THR A 241 -17.68 -13.77 -9.23
C THR A 241 -17.52 -12.27 -9.01
N LEU A 242 -17.65 -11.46 -10.07
CA LEU A 242 -17.51 -10.02 -9.95
C LEU A 242 -18.63 -9.38 -9.09
N ARG A 243 -19.83 -9.97 -9.05
CA ARG A 243 -20.95 -9.50 -8.23
C ARG A 243 -20.75 -9.76 -6.72
N TYR A 244 -19.87 -10.68 -6.36
CA TYR A 244 -19.44 -10.91 -4.97
C TYR A 244 -18.11 -10.19 -4.65
N GLY A 245 -17.47 -9.62 -5.66
CA GLY A 245 -16.21 -8.89 -5.61
C GLY A 245 -16.35 -7.40 -5.93
N PRO A 246 -15.63 -6.89 -6.94
CA PRO A 246 -15.57 -5.46 -7.25
C PRO A 246 -16.87 -4.85 -7.75
N MET A 247 -17.79 -5.66 -8.30
CA MET A 247 -19.09 -5.18 -8.79
C MET A 247 -20.25 -5.50 -7.84
N LYS A 248 -19.98 -5.72 -6.56
CA LYS A 248 -20.99 -6.06 -5.55
C LYS A 248 -22.02 -4.92 -5.39
N PRO A 249 -23.33 -5.17 -5.57
CA PRO A 249 -24.35 -4.11 -5.48
C PRO A 249 -24.89 -3.88 -4.06
N VAL A 250 -24.66 -4.81 -3.13
CA VAL A 250 -25.22 -4.79 -1.78
C VAL A 250 -24.81 -3.52 -1.02
N GLY A 251 -25.80 -2.83 -0.43
CA GLY A 251 -25.57 -1.58 0.30
C GLY A 251 -25.48 -0.33 -0.57
N LEU A 252 -25.84 -0.44 -1.86
CA LEU A 252 -25.84 0.66 -2.85
C LEU A 252 -27.19 0.72 -3.59
N PRO A 253 -28.30 1.09 -2.93
CA PRO A 253 -29.54 1.35 -3.65
C PRO A 253 -29.36 2.59 -4.55
N ASP A 254 -29.84 2.52 -5.79
CA ASP A 254 -29.87 3.68 -6.68
C ASP A 254 -30.94 4.67 -6.16
N PRO A 255 -30.54 5.90 -5.76
CA PRO A 255 -31.45 6.87 -5.15
C PRO A 255 -32.57 7.31 -6.10
N ARG A 256 -32.40 7.16 -7.41
CA ARG A 256 -33.40 7.52 -8.42
C ARG A 256 -34.55 6.51 -8.50
N THR A 257 -34.27 5.25 -8.18
CA THR A 257 -35.25 4.15 -8.31
C THR A 257 -35.60 3.50 -6.98
N GLY A 258 -34.82 3.74 -5.93
CA GLY A 258 -34.88 3.05 -4.64
C GLY A 258 -34.51 1.57 -4.69
N ARG A 259 -34.07 1.05 -5.84
CA ARG A 259 -33.76 -0.38 -6.05
C ARG A 259 -32.25 -0.60 -6.04
N VAL A 260 -31.84 -1.78 -5.57
CA VAL A 260 -30.45 -2.24 -5.67
C VAL A 260 -30.24 -2.77 -7.09
N PRO A 261 -29.26 -2.25 -7.86
CA PRO A 261 -28.94 -2.74 -9.20
C PRO A 261 -28.49 -4.20 -9.19
N TYR A 262 -28.46 -4.84 -10.36
CA TYR A 262 -27.95 -6.21 -10.48
C TYR A 262 -26.45 -6.28 -10.17
N ALA A 263 -25.66 -5.31 -10.65
CA ALA A 263 -24.26 -5.11 -10.35
C ALA A 263 -23.95 -3.60 -10.36
N VAL A 264 -22.84 -3.20 -9.71
CA VAL A 264 -22.41 -1.81 -9.64
C VAL A 264 -20.91 -1.71 -9.80
N VAL A 265 -20.45 -0.84 -10.70
CA VAL A 265 -19.04 -0.42 -10.74
C VAL A 265 -18.88 0.85 -9.92
N GLN A 266 -17.99 0.85 -8.93
CA GLN A 266 -17.69 2.03 -8.12
C GLN A 266 -16.48 2.79 -8.66
N LEU A 267 -16.60 4.12 -8.71
CA LEU A 267 -15.50 5.02 -9.03
C LEU A 267 -15.21 5.87 -7.78
N ARG A 268 -13.92 5.98 -7.43
CA ARG A 268 -13.43 6.78 -6.30
C ARG A 268 -12.67 7.99 -6.81
N ARG A 269 -12.83 9.14 -6.15
CA ARG A 269 -12.05 10.35 -6.43
C ARG A 269 -10.55 10.05 -6.36
N ASP A 270 -9.80 10.53 -7.34
CA ASP A 270 -8.33 10.39 -7.40
C ASP A 270 -7.61 11.70 -7.02
N ASP A 271 -8.34 12.83 -7.01
CA ASP A 271 -7.86 14.16 -6.61
C ASP A 271 -8.94 14.98 -5.87
N LEU A 272 -8.52 16.07 -5.19
CA LEU A 272 -9.42 16.97 -4.44
C LEU A 272 -10.45 17.68 -5.32
N ALA A 273 -10.06 18.05 -6.54
CA ALA A 273 -10.94 18.73 -7.48
C ALA A 273 -12.02 17.80 -8.08
N ALA A 274 -11.96 16.49 -7.75
CA ALA A 274 -12.79 15.46 -8.36
C ALA A 274 -12.73 15.44 -9.90
N ALA A 275 -11.62 15.90 -10.46
CA ALA A 275 -11.36 15.92 -11.90
C ALA A 275 -11.07 14.52 -12.46
N HIS A 276 -10.61 13.60 -11.60
CA HIS A 276 -10.25 12.24 -11.96
C HIS A 276 -10.89 11.21 -11.04
N TRP A 277 -11.26 10.06 -11.61
CA TRP A 277 -11.94 8.99 -10.90
C TRP A 277 -11.31 7.63 -11.20
N ASN A 278 -10.95 6.90 -10.16
CA ASN A 278 -10.36 5.56 -10.24
C ASN A 278 -11.45 4.48 -10.24
N LEU A 279 -11.39 3.51 -11.16
CA LEU A 279 -12.27 2.35 -11.18
C LEU A 279 -11.87 1.38 -10.08
N VAL A 280 -12.67 1.26 -9.03
CA VAL A 280 -12.34 0.49 -7.83
C VAL A 280 -12.40 -1.01 -8.10
N GLY A 281 -11.28 -1.71 -7.93
CA GLY A 281 -11.19 -3.16 -8.11
C GLY A 281 -11.10 -3.61 -9.58
N PHE A 282 -10.78 -2.69 -10.49
CA PHE A 282 -10.65 -2.96 -11.94
C PHE A 282 -9.20 -3.01 -12.40
N GLN A 283 -8.33 -3.58 -11.59
CA GLN A 283 -6.98 -3.94 -12.02
C GLN A 283 -7.07 -4.88 -13.22
N THR A 284 -6.18 -4.72 -14.20
CA THR A 284 -6.28 -5.48 -15.44
C THR A 284 -4.94 -5.67 -16.15
N ARG A 285 -4.82 -6.79 -16.88
CA ARG A 285 -3.76 -7.08 -17.84
C ARG A 285 -4.20 -6.95 -19.29
N MET A 286 -5.41 -6.48 -19.55
CA MET A 286 -5.86 -6.22 -20.91
C MET A 286 -4.94 -5.23 -21.63
N THR A 287 -4.80 -5.38 -22.96
CA THR A 287 -4.13 -4.38 -23.79
C THR A 287 -4.84 -3.03 -23.68
N PHE A 288 -4.14 -1.92 -23.93
CA PHE A 288 -4.72 -0.57 -23.82
C PHE A 288 -5.96 -0.38 -24.69
N GLY A 289 -5.94 -0.94 -25.92
CA GLY A 289 -7.09 -0.91 -26.81
C GLY A 289 -8.28 -1.72 -26.30
N ALA A 290 -8.02 -2.90 -25.73
CA ALA A 290 -9.05 -3.73 -25.13
C ALA A 290 -9.68 -3.05 -23.90
N GLN A 291 -8.88 -2.44 -23.01
CA GLN A 291 -9.39 -1.69 -21.86
C GLN A 291 -10.38 -0.60 -22.28
N GLN A 292 -10.02 0.21 -23.28
CA GLN A 292 -10.90 1.28 -23.77
C GLN A 292 -12.22 0.73 -24.33
N ARG A 293 -12.18 -0.37 -25.09
CA ARG A 293 -13.39 -0.99 -25.63
C ARG A 293 -14.28 -1.58 -24.54
N VAL A 294 -13.69 -2.37 -23.65
CA VAL A 294 -14.43 -3.12 -22.63
C VAL A 294 -14.98 -2.21 -21.54
N PHE A 295 -14.17 -1.29 -21.01
CA PHE A 295 -14.64 -0.43 -19.94
C PHE A 295 -15.63 0.64 -20.39
N ARG A 296 -15.70 0.96 -21.68
CA ARG A 296 -16.76 1.79 -22.25
C ARG A 296 -18.12 1.08 -22.38
N LEU A 297 -18.21 -0.21 -22.11
CA LEU A 297 -19.49 -0.92 -21.94
C LEU A 297 -20.14 -0.66 -20.57
N ILE A 298 -19.42 -0.08 -19.62
CA ILE A 298 -19.93 0.27 -18.31
C ILE A 298 -20.84 1.51 -18.49
N PRO A 299 -22.10 1.47 -18.00
CA PRO A 299 -23.02 2.58 -18.09
C PRO A 299 -22.45 3.87 -17.50
N GLY A 300 -22.53 4.97 -18.26
CA GLY A 300 -21.95 6.25 -17.89
C GLY A 300 -20.47 6.44 -18.25
N LEU A 301 -19.81 5.39 -18.79
CA LEU A 301 -18.43 5.41 -19.23
C LEU A 301 -18.27 5.28 -20.77
N GLU A 302 -19.33 5.34 -21.54
CA GLU A 302 -19.34 5.12 -22.99
C GLU A 302 -18.38 6.05 -23.73
N ARG A 303 -18.19 7.27 -23.22
CA ARG A 303 -17.30 8.30 -23.76
C ARG A 303 -16.07 8.54 -22.87
N ALA A 304 -15.82 7.66 -21.89
CA ALA A 304 -14.76 7.86 -20.91
C ALA A 304 -13.40 8.10 -21.57
N ARG A 305 -12.75 9.17 -21.12
CA ARG A 305 -11.35 9.50 -21.43
C ARG A 305 -10.47 8.97 -20.31
N PHE A 306 -9.68 7.95 -20.66
CA PHE A 306 -8.76 7.32 -19.72
C PHE A 306 -7.52 8.19 -19.56
N VAL A 307 -7.33 8.77 -18.37
CA VAL A 307 -6.13 9.54 -17.98
C VAL A 307 -4.97 8.60 -17.69
N ARG A 308 -5.30 7.44 -17.11
CA ARG A 308 -4.39 6.34 -16.87
C ARG A 308 -5.08 5.02 -17.21
N LEU A 309 -4.39 4.17 -17.97
CA LEU A 309 -4.82 2.81 -18.23
C LEU A 309 -4.23 1.86 -17.20
N GLY A 310 -4.89 0.73 -16.98
CA GLY A 310 -4.41 -0.34 -16.14
C GLY A 310 -3.14 -0.97 -16.71
N MET A 311 -2.26 -1.41 -15.83
CA MET A 311 -0.99 -2.05 -16.19
C MET A 311 -0.71 -3.19 -15.21
N ILE A 312 -0.02 -4.21 -15.69
CA ILE A 312 0.50 -5.30 -14.86
C ILE A 312 1.99 -5.08 -14.58
N HIS A 313 2.41 -5.38 -13.37
CA HIS A 313 3.81 -5.33 -12.94
C HIS A 313 4.19 -6.63 -12.27
N ARG A 314 5.42 -7.07 -12.52
CA ARG A 314 6.04 -8.12 -11.75
C ARG A 314 6.69 -7.50 -10.52
N ASN A 315 6.20 -7.90 -9.35
CA ASN A 315 6.73 -7.50 -8.06
C ASN A 315 7.72 -8.54 -7.57
N THR A 316 8.84 -8.08 -7.02
CA THR A 316 9.86 -8.93 -6.42
C THR A 316 9.81 -8.80 -4.90
N PHE A 317 9.94 -9.92 -4.20
CA PHE A 317 10.11 -9.97 -2.75
C PHE A 317 11.10 -11.08 -2.37
N ILE A 318 11.56 -11.08 -1.12
CA ILE A 318 12.40 -12.14 -0.57
C ILE A 318 11.57 -13.09 0.30
N CYS A 319 12.05 -14.29 0.52
CA CYS A 319 11.50 -15.17 1.55
C CYS A 319 11.96 -14.68 2.94
N ALA A 320 11.29 -13.65 3.47
CA ALA A 320 11.71 -12.97 4.69
C ALA A 320 11.97 -13.91 5.88
N PRO A 321 11.15 -14.96 6.17
CA PRO A 321 11.42 -15.85 7.29
C PRO A 321 12.73 -16.63 7.19
N ALA A 322 13.30 -16.78 5.99
CA ALA A 322 14.59 -17.43 5.81
C ALA A 322 15.77 -16.45 6.01
N HIS A 323 15.53 -15.15 5.83
CA HIS A 323 16.60 -14.17 5.67
C HIS A 323 16.58 -13.00 6.65
N LEU A 324 15.47 -12.77 7.37
CA LEU A 324 15.34 -11.65 8.30
C LEU A 324 15.18 -12.11 9.74
N ASP A 325 15.76 -11.34 10.65
CA ASP A 325 15.45 -11.42 12.08
C ASP A 325 14.29 -10.48 12.48
N ARG A 326 13.91 -10.48 13.76
CA ARG A 326 12.81 -9.67 14.29
C ARG A 326 13.07 -8.17 14.30
N GLN A 327 14.28 -7.70 14.04
CA GLN A 327 14.65 -6.31 13.81
C GLN A 327 14.76 -5.97 12.33
N LEU A 328 14.28 -6.88 11.45
CA LEU A 328 14.35 -6.78 9.98
C LEU A 328 15.78 -6.71 9.43
N ARG A 329 16.78 -7.18 10.21
CA ARG A 329 18.18 -7.30 9.75
C ARG A 329 18.33 -8.50 8.82
N LEU A 330 19.12 -8.33 7.78
CA LEU A 330 19.54 -9.46 6.95
C LEU A 330 20.49 -10.37 7.74
N ASN A 331 20.14 -11.64 7.91
CA ASN A 331 20.98 -12.63 8.60
C ASN A 331 22.38 -12.72 7.98
N ALA A 332 22.47 -12.66 6.64
CA ALA A 332 23.73 -12.70 5.90
C ALA A 332 24.52 -11.38 5.99
N ARG A 333 23.91 -10.27 6.37
CA ARG A 333 24.52 -8.94 6.49
C ARG A 333 23.83 -8.10 7.56
N PRO A 334 24.12 -8.32 8.85
CA PRO A 334 23.35 -7.70 9.96
C PRO A 334 23.36 -6.16 10.01
N ALA A 335 24.34 -5.50 9.36
CA ALA A 335 24.37 -4.05 9.22
C ALA A 335 23.26 -3.50 8.29
N VAL A 336 22.60 -4.36 7.51
CA VAL A 336 21.56 -3.98 6.54
C VAL A 336 20.21 -4.50 7.00
N ARG A 337 19.21 -3.63 6.99
CA ARG A 337 17.80 -3.97 7.18
C ARG A 337 17.05 -3.89 5.86
N LEU A 338 16.02 -4.71 5.72
CA LEU A 338 15.07 -4.58 4.62
C LEU A 338 13.74 -4.03 5.14
N ALA A 339 13.08 -3.21 4.31
CA ALA A 339 11.77 -2.65 4.62
C ALA A 339 10.91 -2.50 3.36
N GLY A 340 9.61 -2.42 3.54
CA GLY A 340 8.65 -2.28 2.45
C GLY A 340 8.34 -3.60 1.76
N GLN A 341 7.71 -3.50 0.61
CA GLN A 341 7.13 -4.64 -0.11
C GLN A 341 8.16 -5.71 -0.50
N ILE A 342 9.44 -5.34 -0.63
CA ILE A 342 10.54 -6.30 -0.86
C ILE A 342 10.65 -7.35 0.25
N THR A 343 10.17 -7.06 1.46
CA THR A 343 10.17 -8.03 2.57
C THR A 343 9.03 -9.05 2.49
N GLY A 344 8.06 -8.87 1.59
CA GLY A 344 6.86 -9.71 1.51
C GLY A 344 5.69 -9.19 2.36
N VAL A 345 5.72 -7.92 2.79
CA VAL A 345 4.48 -7.24 3.17
C VAL A 345 3.79 -6.71 1.92
N GLU A 346 2.46 -6.69 1.93
CA GLU A 346 1.68 -6.17 0.82
C GLU A 346 0.86 -4.95 1.27
N GLY A 347 0.94 -3.87 0.48
CA GLY A 347 0.21 -2.62 0.72
C GLY A 347 1.08 -1.46 1.22
N TYR A 348 0.57 -0.25 0.99
CA TYR A 348 1.26 1.00 1.31
C TYR A 348 1.51 1.20 2.81
N VAL A 349 0.50 0.89 3.62
CA VAL A 349 0.56 1.06 5.09
C VAL A 349 1.56 0.08 5.69
N GLU A 350 1.51 -1.18 5.27
CA GLU A 350 2.44 -2.23 5.72
C GLU A 350 3.88 -1.93 5.29
N SER A 351 4.05 -1.41 4.08
CA SER A 351 5.37 -0.98 3.59
C SER A 351 5.94 0.15 4.46
N ALA A 352 5.15 1.19 4.73
CA ALA A 352 5.58 2.28 5.60
C ALA A 352 5.82 1.80 7.04
N ALA A 353 4.97 0.91 7.58
CA ALA A 353 5.13 0.35 8.92
C ALA A 353 6.45 -0.42 9.10
N THR A 354 6.83 -1.23 8.10
CA THR A 354 8.16 -1.90 8.15
C THR A 354 9.31 -0.91 8.01
N GLY A 355 9.14 0.17 7.24
CA GLY A 355 10.11 1.29 7.18
C GLY A 355 10.30 1.96 8.54
N LEU A 356 9.19 2.24 9.24
CA LEU A 356 9.17 2.79 10.58
C LEU A 356 9.94 1.89 11.56
N LEU A 357 9.63 0.59 11.58
CA LEU A 357 10.31 -0.37 12.45
C LEU A 357 11.80 -0.49 12.13
N ALA A 358 12.19 -0.55 10.86
CA ALA A 358 13.58 -0.62 10.44
C ALA A 358 14.36 0.64 10.86
N GLY A 359 13.76 1.82 10.71
CA GLY A 359 14.34 3.09 11.16
C GLY A 359 14.55 3.13 12.68
N LEU A 360 13.52 2.81 13.46
CA LEU A 360 13.59 2.78 14.94
C LEU A 360 14.62 1.76 15.44
N SER A 361 14.59 0.55 14.89
CA SER A 361 15.51 -0.53 15.26
C SER A 361 16.96 -0.18 14.97
N LEU A 362 17.23 0.42 13.79
CA LEU A 362 18.59 0.85 13.43
C LEU A 362 19.06 2.02 14.29
N ALA A 363 18.19 2.99 14.58
CA ALA A 363 18.50 4.10 15.47
C ALA A 363 18.87 3.63 16.88
N ALA A 364 18.11 2.68 17.44
CA ALA A 364 18.39 2.10 18.75
C ALA A 364 19.75 1.39 18.78
N GLU A 365 20.05 0.56 17.78
CA GLU A 365 21.33 -0.13 17.65
C GLU A 365 22.50 0.85 17.57
N LEU A 366 22.39 1.92 16.79
CA LEU A 366 23.41 2.97 16.68
C LEU A 366 23.58 3.73 18.00
N GLY A 367 22.53 3.86 18.80
CA GLY A 367 22.55 4.39 20.16
C GLY A 367 23.07 3.41 21.22
N GLY A 368 23.44 2.19 20.83
CA GLY A 368 23.97 1.16 21.74
C GLY A 368 22.91 0.41 22.53
N THR A 369 21.64 0.46 22.09
CA THR A 369 20.53 -0.28 22.70
C THR A 369 19.87 -1.21 21.69
N GLU A 370 19.38 -2.35 22.15
CA GLU A 370 18.59 -3.23 21.31
C GLU A 370 17.10 -2.95 21.54
N LEU A 371 16.37 -2.63 20.46
CA LEU A 371 14.94 -2.43 20.54
C LEU A 371 14.24 -3.81 20.50
N PRO A 372 13.49 -4.19 21.54
CA PRO A 372 12.73 -5.43 21.47
C PRO A 372 11.66 -5.34 20.36
N PRO A 373 11.25 -6.46 19.74
CA PRO A 373 10.17 -6.43 18.76
C PRO A 373 8.87 -5.91 19.41
N PRO A 374 7.96 -5.29 18.63
CA PRO A 374 6.66 -4.88 19.14
C PRO A 374 5.87 -6.05 19.71
N PRO A 375 5.01 -5.85 20.73
CA PRO A 375 4.18 -6.92 21.28
C PRO A 375 3.36 -7.65 20.22
N THR A 376 3.29 -8.97 20.29
CA THR A 376 2.72 -9.81 19.23
C THR A 376 1.21 -9.65 19.03
N TRP A 377 0.51 -9.03 19.95
CA TRP A 377 -0.91 -8.63 19.86
C TRP A 377 -1.14 -7.26 19.25
N THR A 378 -0.09 -6.54 18.84
CA THR A 378 -0.17 -5.30 18.06
C THR A 378 -0.14 -5.61 16.56
N ALA A 379 -0.58 -4.67 15.73
CA ALA A 379 -0.54 -4.87 14.27
C ALA A 379 0.90 -4.91 13.76
N HIS A 380 1.81 -4.09 14.31
CA HIS A 380 3.25 -4.17 14.01
C HIS A 380 3.86 -5.49 14.45
N GLY A 381 3.52 -5.98 15.65
CA GLY A 381 3.98 -7.29 16.13
C GLY A 381 3.49 -8.42 15.24
N GLY A 382 2.25 -8.36 14.76
CA GLY A 382 1.69 -9.28 13.78
C GLY A 382 2.46 -9.29 12.45
N LEU A 383 2.86 -8.11 11.93
CA LEU A 383 3.69 -8.01 10.73
C LEU A 383 5.07 -8.63 10.96
N VAL A 384 5.74 -8.33 12.08
CA VAL A 384 7.05 -8.93 12.39
C VAL A 384 6.94 -10.45 12.46
N ARG A 385 5.92 -10.99 13.14
CA ARG A 385 5.66 -12.44 13.18
C ARG A 385 5.45 -13.04 11.79
N HIS A 386 4.68 -12.37 10.95
CA HIS A 386 4.48 -12.83 9.56
C HIS A 386 5.80 -12.92 8.80
N LEU A 387 6.68 -11.92 8.94
CA LEU A 387 7.96 -11.82 8.25
C LEU A 387 9.05 -12.74 8.81
N THR A 388 8.92 -13.24 10.06
CA THR A 388 10.04 -13.95 10.70
C THR A 388 9.69 -15.32 11.28
N GLU A 389 8.40 -15.62 11.50
CA GLU A 389 7.97 -16.86 12.17
C GLU A 389 7.16 -17.80 11.26
N ARG A 390 6.79 -17.36 10.05
CA ARG A 390 6.12 -18.23 9.09
C ARG A 390 7.08 -19.30 8.57
N PRO A 391 6.64 -20.55 8.37
CA PRO A 391 7.42 -21.54 7.64
C PRO A 391 7.76 -21.04 6.23
N ALA A 392 9.03 -21.06 5.85
CA ALA A 392 9.50 -20.48 4.58
C ALA A 392 8.75 -21.05 3.35
N HIS A 393 8.43 -22.34 3.35
CA HIS A 393 7.68 -23.00 2.26
C HIS A 393 6.19 -22.59 2.17
N ARG A 394 5.68 -21.85 3.18
CA ARG A 394 4.29 -21.33 3.21
C ARG A 394 4.27 -19.81 3.24
N PHE A 395 5.44 -19.18 3.08
CA PHE A 395 5.51 -17.73 3.08
C PHE A 395 5.00 -17.16 1.76
N GLN A 396 4.08 -16.22 1.87
CA GLN A 396 3.57 -15.43 0.75
C GLN A 396 3.35 -13.99 1.21
N PRO A 397 3.41 -13.03 0.29
CA PRO A 397 3.08 -11.65 0.61
C PRO A 397 1.72 -11.53 1.28
N ALA A 398 1.63 -10.66 2.28
CA ALA A 398 0.39 -10.49 3.01
C ALA A 398 0.17 -9.05 3.49
N ASN A 399 -1.10 -8.66 3.51
CA ASN A 399 -1.55 -7.47 4.22
C ASN A 399 -1.63 -7.73 5.72
N ALA A 400 -1.69 -6.64 6.50
CA ALA A 400 -1.99 -6.72 7.94
C ALA A 400 -3.36 -7.38 8.17
N ALA A 401 -3.39 -8.39 9.01
CA ALA A 401 -4.59 -9.16 9.32
C ALA A 401 -4.64 -9.55 10.80
N TRP A 402 -5.85 -9.61 11.38
CA TRP A 402 -6.05 -10.04 12.77
C TRP A 402 -5.45 -11.42 13.05
N GLY A 403 -5.46 -12.34 12.08
CA GLY A 403 -4.88 -13.68 12.22
C GLY A 403 -3.35 -13.73 12.34
N GLN A 404 -2.67 -12.62 12.13
CA GLN A 404 -1.21 -12.50 12.34
C GLN A 404 -0.89 -12.11 13.80
N MET A 405 -1.84 -11.49 14.50
CA MET A 405 -1.69 -11.08 15.89
C MET A 405 -2.02 -12.23 16.84
N THR A 406 -1.44 -12.21 18.04
CA THR A 406 -1.90 -13.06 19.16
C THR A 406 -3.03 -12.37 19.91
N ASP A 407 -3.77 -13.12 20.73
CA ASP A 407 -4.65 -12.48 21.71
C ASP A 407 -3.80 -11.75 22.77
N PRO A 408 -4.20 -10.56 23.21
CA PRO A 408 -3.55 -9.89 24.33
C PRO A 408 -3.78 -10.67 25.63
N LEU A 409 -2.90 -10.47 26.60
CA LEU A 409 -2.93 -11.15 27.91
C LEU A 409 -4.01 -10.59 28.86
N VAL A 410 -5.17 -10.22 28.31
CA VAL A 410 -6.33 -9.67 29.02
C VAL A 410 -7.60 -10.37 28.55
N GLU A 411 -8.61 -10.40 29.41
CA GLU A 411 -9.90 -10.95 29.03
C GLU A 411 -10.61 -10.02 28.03
N LEU A 412 -11.04 -10.59 26.90
CA LEU A 412 -11.72 -9.85 25.83
C LEU A 412 -13.21 -10.21 25.77
N PRO A 413 -14.08 -9.27 25.36
CA PRO A 413 -15.49 -9.54 25.14
C PRO A 413 -15.74 -10.72 24.18
N ARG A 414 -16.84 -11.43 24.35
CA ARG A 414 -17.21 -12.57 23.45
C ARG A 414 -17.76 -12.10 22.12
N GLU A 415 -18.49 -10.99 22.09
CA GLU A 415 -19.05 -10.43 20.86
C GLU A 415 -17.92 -9.94 19.96
N LYS A 416 -17.93 -10.33 18.68
CA LYS A 416 -16.82 -10.14 17.72
C LYS A 416 -16.43 -8.67 17.51
N SER A 417 -17.40 -7.77 17.42
CA SER A 417 -17.14 -6.34 17.21
C SER A 417 -16.53 -5.72 18.46
N ALA A 418 -17.12 -5.96 19.63
CA ALA A 418 -16.62 -5.50 20.93
C ALA A 418 -15.23 -6.08 21.23
N ARG A 419 -15.01 -7.37 20.92
CA ARG A 419 -13.70 -8.04 21.06
C ARG A 419 -12.62 -7.32 20.24
N ARG A 420 -12.90 -7.00 18.96
CA ARG A 420 -11.94 -6.30 18.10
C ARG A 420 -11.66 -4.88 18.57
N ALA A 421 -12.67 -4.16 19.01
CA ALA A 421 -12.50 -2.82 19.55
C ALA A 421 -11.64 -2.83 20.83
N ALA A 422 -11.91 -3.75 21.76
CA ALA A 422 -11.13 -3.92 22.98
C ALA A 422 -9.67 -4.35 22.68
N ALA A 423 -9.47 -5.31 21.79
CA ALA A 423 -8.14 -5.74 21.36
C ALA A 423 -7.35 -4.60 20.71
N ALA A 424 -8.00 -3.77 19.89
CA ALA A 424 -7.37 -2.61 19.26
C ALA A 424 -6.95 -1.56 20.31
N ALA A 425 -7.76 -1.31 21.34
CA ALA A 425 -7.40 -0.38 22.40
C ALA A 425 -6.16 -0.88 23.18
N VAL A 426 -6.14 -2.16 23.57
CA VAL A 426 -4.99 -2.76 24.26
C VAL A 426 -3.73 -2.73 23.39
N ALA A 427 -3.86 -3.02 22.08
CA ALA A 427 -2.75 -2.96 21.15
C ALA A 427 -2.17 -1.54 21.04
N LEU A 428 -3.03 -0.53 20.95
CA LEU A 428 -2.60 0.88 20.85
C LEU A 428 -1.89 1.36 22.13
N ASP A 429 -2.39 0.99 23.30
CA ASP A 429 -1.73 1.34 24.56
C ASP A 429 -0.38 0.61 24.70
N SER A 430 -0.33 -0.65 24.26
CA SER A 430 0.91 -1.44 24.27
C SER A 430 1.96 -0.85 23.32
N ILE A 431 1.57 -0.39 22.13
CA ILE A 431 2.52 0.21 21.19
C ILE A 431 3.03 1.57 21.70
N ARG A 432 2.19 2.36 22.37
CA ARG A 432 2.60 3.61 23.05
C ARG A 432 3.63 3.34 24.14
N ALA A 433 3.38 2.35 24.98
CA ALA A 433 4.30 1.93 26.03
C ALA A 433 5.62 1.41 25.46
N TRP A 434 5.54 0.58 24.40
CA TRP A 434 6.72 0.09 23.68
C TRP A 434 7.53 1.24 23.07
N ARG A 435 6.88 2.19 22.41
CA ARG A 435 7.55 3.37 21.82
C ARG A 435 8.21 4.25 22.89
N ALA A 436 7.61 4.36 24.07
CA ALA A 436 8.14 5.15 25.18
C ALA A 436 9.43 4.57 25.78
N THR A 437 9.83 3.35 25.42
CA THR A 437 11.13 2.78 25.84
C THR A 437 12.31 3.40 25.07
N LEU A 438 12.06 4.08 23.96
CA LEU A 438 13.10 4.74 23.17
C LEU A 438 13.48 6.10 23.77
N PRO A 439 14.81 6.43 23.82
CA PRO A 439 15.31 7.62 24.51
C PRO A 439 15.12 8.95 23.77
N TRP A 440 14.51 8.92 22.57
CA TRP A 440 14.21 10.15 21.80
C TRP A 440 12.70 10.35 21.65
N PRO A 441 12.26 11.61 21.41
CA PRO A 441 10.85 11.93 21.33
C PRO A 441 10.19 11.30 20.11
N VAL A 442 8.87 11.11 20.19
CA VAL A 442 8.06 10.78 19.00
C VAL A 442 8.10 11.97 18.07
N PRO A 443 8.48 11.80 16.80
CA PRO A 443 8.45 12.91 15.85
C PRO A 443 7.01 13.38 15.62
N ALA A 444 6.83 14.66 15.43
CA ALA A 444 5.53 15.27 15.17
C ALA A 444 5.58 16.00 13.80
N PRO A 445 5.34 15.27 12.69
CA PRO A 445 5.28 15.93 11.38
C PRO A 445 4.15 16.96 11.38
N ALA A 446 4.48 18.20 11.03
CA ALA A 446 3.50 19.27 10.92
C ALA A 446 3.27 19.60 9.43
N PHE A 447 2.01 19.53 9.01
CA PHE A 447 1.60 19.95 7.68
C PHE A 447 0.65 21.15 7.79
N PRO A 448 0.74 22.16 6.92
CA PRO A 448 -0.26 23.21 6.87
C PRO A 448 -1.64 22.54 6.60
N GLY A 449 -2.57 22.73 7.54
CA GLY A 449 -3.92 22.21 7.37
C GLY A 449 -4.54 22.82 6.12
N HIS A 450 -5.01 22.00 5.20
CA HIS A 450 -5.97 22.44 4.22
C HIS A 450 -7.26 22.68 5.02
N GLY A 451 -7.63 23.96 5.17
CA GLY A 451 -8.79 24.36 5.94
C GLY A 451 -10.03 23.57 5.56
N ALA A 452 -10.79 23.18 6.59
CA ALA A 452 -12.08 22.54 6.52
C ALA A 452 -13.09 23.40 5.77
#